data_a1b8b78426615b86373fa6d3f49c226b
#
_entry.id   a1b8b78426615b86373fa6d3f49c226b
#
_cell.length_a   1.000
_cell.length_b   1.000
_cell.length_c   1.000
_cell.angle_alpha   90.00
_cell.angle_beta   90.00
_cell.angle_gamma   90.00
#
_symmetry.space_group_name_H-M   'P 1'
#
loop_
_entity.id
_entity.type
_entity.pdbx_description
1 polymer ?
#
loop_
_entity_poly.entity_id
_entity_poly.type
_entity_poly.pdbx_seq_one_letter_code
_entity_poly.pdbx_strand_id
1 'polypeptide(L)'
;SFKGSYDKLGLAKNLGDFLSKLAKTQQEHANDGRTILFPKMWQHQSEAFQAFLKDGKDAIVATGTGSGKTECFLIPMLGSLYTEACERPPSWQKRGVRALILYPMNALVNDQLSRLRILFGDSCLAKEFSNLAPDGRHPLFGMYTGRTLYPGPRNASRDRKDVAPFLEWYLNLNAEQKKNLQRLGRYPAKNLEAFFAEDQATTRNTKNGVQNVYNWDKRFHTRPEDRELLLRQEMVNGAGSRPGHAPDILVTNYCMLEYMLMRPFERPIFDETRQWLESDPENQFLLVLDEAHMYQGAKGAEIAFLIRRLWSRLGIAGRPDKFRVIMTSASLGKGAEALDNIRRFAADLAGKKPDDFVAIEGKREAINKTAAGSPQLAAVLASINLEDQIGRASCRERV
;
A
#
# COMPACT_ATOMS: atom_id res chain seq x y z
N SER A 1 -9.73 1.47 25.10
CA SER A 1 -9.52 1.68 23.65
C SER A 1 -10.55 2.67 23.14
N PHE A 2 -10.07 3.84 22.74
CA PHE A 2 -10.90 4.84 22.09
C PHE A 2 -11.27 4.34 20.69
N LYS A 3 -12.55 4.27 20.38
CA LYS A 3 -13.05 4.00 19.03
C LYS A 3 -13.72 5.26 18.52
N GLY A 4 -12.92 6.15 17.88
CA GLY A 4 -13.42 7.36 17.22
C GLY A 4 -13.98 7.06 15.83
N SER A 5 -14.80 7.96 15.31
CA SER A 5 -15.27 7.96 13.92
C SER A 5 -14.56 9.06 13.13
N TYR A 6 -14.50 8.96 11.78
CA TYR A 6 -13.74 9.88 10.93
C TYR A 6 -14.27 11.32 10.97
N ASP A 7 -15.55 11.52 11.15
CA ASP A 7 -16.21 12.83 11.32
C ASP A 7 -15.75 13.58 12.57
N LYS A 8 -15.24 12.87 13.59
CA LYS A 8 -14.73 13.47 14.83
C LYS A 8 -13.23 13.82 14.80
N LEU A 9 -12.53 13.53 13.71
CA LEU A 9 -11.10 13.82 13.59
C LEU A 9 -10.80 15.31 13.36
N GLY A 10 -11.80 16.13 13.05
CA GLY A 10 -11.61 17.53 12.70
C GLY A 10 -10.88 17.71 11.36
N LEU A 11 -11.02 16.73 10.46
CA LEU A 11 -10.57 16.82 9.06
C LEU A 11 -11.50 17.74 8.27
N ALA A 12 -11.07 18.14 7.06
CA ALA A 12 -11.96 18.79 6.12
C ALA A 12 -13.23 17.95 5.93
N LYS A 13 -14.40 18.59 5.90
CA LYS A 13 -15.70 17.90 5.92
C LYS A 13 -15.84 16.86 4.81
N ASN A 14 -15.47 17.24 3.57
CA ASN A 14 -15.50 16.35 2.42
C ASN A 14 -14.66 15.08 2.62
N LEU A 15 -13.47 15.19 3.23
CA LEU A 15 -12.60 14.08 3.52
C LEU A 15 -13.17 13.19 4.65
N GLY A 16 -13.69 13.80 5.72
CA GLY A 16 -14.33 13.05 6.81
C GLY A 16 -15.56 12.27 6.34
N ASP A 17 -16.41 12.89 5.53
CA ASP A 17 -17.61 12.28 4.93
C ASP A 17 -17.22 11.12 3.98
N PHE A 18 -16.21 11.33 3.13
CA PHE A 18 -15.68 10.32 2.22
C PHE A 18 -15.17 9.07 2.97
N LEU A 19 -14.28 9.26 3.95
CA LEU A 19 -13.74 8.14 4.72
C LEU A 19 -14.82 7.41 5.53
N SER A 20 -15.79 8.14 6.08
CA SER A 20 -16.92 7.55 6.81
C SER A 20 -17.82 6.73 5.90
N LYS A 21 -18.11 7.21 4.71
CA LYS A 21 -18.89 6.50 3.69
C LYS A 21 -18.18 5.24 3.24
N LEU A 22 -16.90 5.36 2.89
CA LEU A 22 -16.10 4.22 2.44
C LEU A 22 -15.99 3.13 3.50
N ALA A 23 -15.77 3.52 4.78
CA ALA A 23 -15.70 2.57 5.88
C ALA A 23 -17.01 1.80 6.10
N LYS A 24 -18.16 2.47 5.98
CA LYS A 24 -19.48 1.81 6.05
C LYS A 24 -19.68 0.82 4.90
N THR A 25 -19.40 1.25 3.66
CA THR A 25 -19.55 0.40 2.48
C THR A 25 -18.64 -0.82 2.54
N GLN A 26 -17.39 -0.68 2.95
CA GLN A 26 -16.50 -1.81 3.12
C GLN A 26 -16.99 -2.79 4.20
N GLN A 27 -17.55 -2.30 5.29
CA GLN A 27 -18.12 -3.15 6.33
C GLN A 27 -19.36 -3.90 5.86
N GLU A 28 -20.24 -3.28 5.09
CA GLU A 28 -21.45 -3.91 4.53
C GLU A 28 -21.12 -5.03 3.55
N HIS A 29 -20.03 -4.87 2.77
CA HIS A 29 -19.56 -5.87 1.81
C HIS A 29 -18.59 -6.91 2.43
N ALA A 30 -18.12 -6.69 3.64
CA ALA A 30 -17.15 -7.57 4.32
C ALA A 30 -17.82 -8.77 4.99
N ASN A 31 -18.49 -9.62 4.21
CA ASN A 31 -19.11 -10.84 4.75
C ASN A 31 -18.11 -11.82 5.41
N ASP A 32 -16.78 -11.58 5.33
CA ASP A 32 -15.75 -12.49 5.85
C ASP A 32 -14.43 -11.82 6.32
N GLY A 33 -14.48 -10.64 6.90
CA GLY A 33 -13.41 -10.27 7.83
C GLY A 33 -12.15 -9.59 7.30
N ARG A 34 -12.04 -9.18 6.03
CA ARG A 34 -10.92 -8.37 5.54
C ARG A 34 -11.37 -6.98 5.09
N THR A 35 -11.66 -6.16 6.05
CA THR A 35 -11.93 -4.72 5.87
C THR A 35 -10.65 -3.94 6.17
N ILE A 36 -10.29 -2.98 5.35
CA ILE A 36 -9.14 -2.08 5.60
C ILE A 36 -9.60 -0.85 6.38
N LEU A 37 -10.73 -0.26 6.01
CA LEU A 37 -11.33 0.84 6.75
C LEU A 37 -12.45 0.32 7.66
N PHE A 38 -12.28 0.54 8.94
CA PHE A 38 -13.30 0.25 9.93
C PHE A 38 -14.03 1.55 10.31
N PRO A 39 -15.35 1.52 10.55
CA PRO A 39 -16.10 2.70 11.01
C PRO A 39 -15.60 3.29 12.32
N LYS A 40 -14.92 2.47 13.13
CA LYS A 40 -14.28 2.87 14.39
C LYS A 40 -12.81 2.54 14.35
N MET A 41 -11.98 3.53 14.66
CA MET A 41 -10.53 3.40 14.67
C MET A 41 -9.96 3.34 16.09
N TRP A 42 -8.78 2.76 16.20
CA TRP A 42 -8.01 2.76 17.44
C TRP A 42 -7.45 4.16 17.73
N GLN A 43 -7.09 4.45 19.00
CA GLN A 43 -6.57 5.74 19.41
C GLN A 43 -5.29 6.11 18.63
N HIS A 44 -4.31 5.22 18.50
CA HIS A 44 -3.08 5.48 17.77
C HIS A 44 -3.30 5.73 16.26
N GLN A 45 -4.34 5.10 15.67
CA GLN A 45 -4.73 5.39 14.29
C GLN A 45 -5.31 6.80 14.18
N SER A 46 -6.21 7.19 15.10
CA SER A 46 -6.77 8.53 15.18
C SER A 46 -5.69 9.59 15.33
N GLU A 47 -4.72 9.37 16.24
CA GLU A 47 -3.58 10.26 16.45
C GLU A 47 -2.71 10.40 15.19
N ALA A 48 -2.46 9.29 14.49
CA ALA A 48 -1.70 9.30 13.23
C ALA A 48 -2.42 10.08 12.12
N PHE A 49 -3.74 9.89 12.00
CA PHE A 49 -4.54 10.59 10.99
C PHE A 49 -4.60 12.09 11.26
N GLN A 50 -4.80 12.50 12.52
CA GLN A 50 -4.81 13.90 12.89
C GLN A 50 -3.44 14.54 12.66
N ALA A 51 -2.36 13.94 13.15
CA ALA A 51 -1.01 14.45 12.98
C ALA A 51 -0.67 14.66 11.50
N PHE A 52 -1.01 13.69 10.66
CA PHE A 52 -0.65 13.76 9.25
C PHE A 52 -1.60 14.63 8.42
N LEU A 53 -2.92 14.40 8.48
CA LEU A 53 -3.89 15.04 7.60
C LEU A 53 -4.34 16.45 8.07
N LYS A 54 -4.29 16.71 9.39
CA LYS A 54 -4.76 17.96 9.96
C LYS A 54 -3.60 18.87 10.36
N ASP A 55 -2.65 18.34 11.15
CA ASP A 55 -1.62 19.16 11.79
C ASP A 55 -0.38 19.33 10.90
N GLY A 56 -0.34 18.68 9.73
CA GLY A 56 0.77 18.77 8.79
C GLY A 56 2.09 18.19 9.33
N LYS A 57 2.05 17.28 10.31
CA LYS A 57 3.21 16.64 10.93
C LYS A 57 3.49 15.27 10.35
N ASP A 58 4.76 14.92 10.26
CA ASP A 58 5.19 13.56 9.97
C ASP A 58 4.90 12.66 11.18
N ALA A 59 4.76 11.37 10.96
CA ALA A 59 4.39 10.45 12.02
C ALA A 59 5.34 9.25 12.13
N ILE A 60 5.65 8.85 13.36
CA ILE A 60 6.23 7.55 13.61
C ILE A 60 5.36 6.77 14.62
N VAL A 61 4.82 5.66 14.17
CA VAL A 61 3.87 4.84 14.92
C VAL A 61 4.59 3.62 15.47
N ALA A 62 4.82 3.61 16.79
CA ALA A 62 5.50 2.53 17.49
C ALA A 62 4.49 1.70 18.29
N THR A 63 3.99 0.63 17.69
CA THR A 63 2.97 -0.24 18.31
C THR A 63 3.29 -1.70 18.08
N GLY A 64 2.76 -2.60 18.91
CA GLY A 64 2.95 -4.05 18.76
C GLY A 64 2.45 -4.58 17.41
N THR A 65 2.87 -5.79 17.06
CA THR A 65 2.38 -6.50 15.86
C THR A 65 0.89 -6.77 15.95
N GLY A 66 0.18 -6.70 14.81
CA GLY A 66 -1.27 -6.91 14.76
C GLY A 66 -2.12 -5.77 15.31
N SER A 67 -1.54 -4.61 15.60
CA SER A 67 -2.25 -3.45 16.16
C SER A 67 -2.92 -2.54 15.12
N GLY A 68 -2.85 -2.86 13.83
CA GLY A 68 -3.37 -1.99 12.78
C GLY A 68 -2.43 -0.86 12.39
N LYS A 69 -1.11 -1.07 12.44
CA LYS A 69 -0.09 -0.10 11.99
C LYS A 69 -0.23 0.29 10.52
N THR A 70 -0.60 -0.67 9.70
CA THR A 70 -0.75 -0.46 8.25
C THR A 70 -1.80 0.61 7.93
N GLU A 71 -2.91 0.62 8.65
CA GLU A 71 -3.95 1.61 8.49
C GLU A 71 -3.45 3.02 8.84
N CYS A 72 -2.46 3.14 9.74
CA CYS A 72 -1.87 4.43 10.12
C CYS A 72 -1.16 5.15 8.99
N PHE A 73 -0.80 4.46 7.90
CA PHE A 73 -0.27 5.11 6.70
C PHE A 73 -1.17 4.95 5.47
N LEU A 74 -1.91 3.85 5.32
CA LEU A 74 -2.81 3.67 4.16
C LEU A 74 -3.94 4.70 4.13
N ILE A 75 -4.54 5.01 5.28
CA ILE A 75 -5.64 5.96 5.35
C ILE A 75 -5.16 7.40 5.16
N PRO A 76 -4.09 7.90 5.82
CA PRO A 76 -3.49 9.19 5.49
C PRO A 76 -3.08 9.33 4.03
N MET A 77 -2.49 8.30 3.46
CA MET A 77 -2.15 8.26 2.03
C MET A 77 -3.38 8.40 1.14
N LEU A 78 -4.43 7.61 1.41
CA LEU A 78 -5.70 7.71 0.68
C LEU A 78 -6.32 9.11 0.85
N GLY A 79 -6.28 9.67 2.06
CA GLY A 79 -6.77 11.01 2.34
C GLY A 79 -6.05 12.08 1.52
N SER A 80 -4.71 12.00 1.42
CA SER A 80 -3.92 12.93 0.62
C SER A 80 -4.25 12.83 -0.88
N LEU A 81 -4.41 11.62 -1.41
CA LEU A 81 -4.81 11.41 -2.80
C LEU A 81 -6.21 11.97 -3.08
N TYR A 82 -7.15 11.74 -2.16
CA TYR A 82 -8.50 12.27 -2.29
C TYR A 82 -8.53 13.80 -2.24
N THR A 83 -7.80 14.40 -1.31
CA THR A 83 -7.69 15.88 -1.20
C THR A 83 -7.08 16.48 -2.46
N GLU A 84 -5.99 15.88 -3.02
CA GLU A 84 -5.42 16.36 -4.28
C GLU A 84 -6.43 16.26 -5.42
N ALA A 85 -7.16 15.16 -5.55
CA ALA A 85 -8.14 14.98 -6.60
C ALA A 85 -9.32 15.98 -6.50
N CYS A 86 -9.77 16.31 -5.27
CA CYS A 86 -10.84 17.27 -5.02
C CYS A 86 -10.43 18.72 -5.22
N GLU A 87 -9.30 19.09 -4.65
CA GLU A 87 -8.93 20.49 -4.50
C GLU A 87 -8.01 20.99 -5.60
N ARG A 88 -7.26 20.07 -6.23
CA ARG A 88 -6.24 20.38 -7.24
C ARG A 88 -6.34 19.47 -8.48
N PRO A 89 -7.49 19.44 -9.19
CA PRO A 89 -7.68 18.59 -10.37
C PRO A 89 -6.58 18.68 -11.43
N PRO A 90 -6.01 19.88 -11.75
CA PRO A 90 -4.91 19.97 -12.71
C PRO A 90 -3.63 19.27 -12.27
N SER A 91 -3.35 19.25 -10.96
CA SER A 91 -2.25 18.43 -10.39
C SER A 91 -2.57 16.94 -10.49
N TRP A 92 -3.80 16.59 -10.10
CA TRP A 92 -4.25 15.19 -10.12
C TRP A 92 -4.15 14.55 -11.51
N GLN A 93 -4.39 15.29 -12.59
CA GLN A 93 -4.27 14.77 -13.95
C GLN A 93 -2.84 14.42 -14.35
N LYS A 94 -1.82 14.99 -13.72
CA LYS A 94 -0.42 14.66 -14.00
C LYS A 94 -0.02 13.33 -13.38
N ARG A 95 0.78 12.54 -14.09
CA ARG A 95 1.34 11.30 -13.57
C ARG A 95 2.56 11.58 -12.70
N GLY A 96 2.80 10.70 -11.75
CA GLY A 96 3.92 10.76 -10.83
C GLY A 96 3.62 9.95 -9.57
N VAL A 97 4.63 9.50 -8.89
CA VAL A 97 4.49 8.77 -7.62
C VAL A 97 4.19 9.76 -6.50
N ARG A 98 2.98 9.65 -5.92
CA ARG A 98 2.55 10.42 -4.75
C ARG A 98 3.07 9.80 -3.46
N ALA A 99 3.06 8.47 -3.42
CA ALA A 99 3.50 7.72 -2.25
C ALA A 99 4.42 6.56 -2.63
N LEU A 100 5.54 6.45 -1.94
CA LEU A 100 6.45 5.32 -2.00
C LEU A 100 6.39 4.56 -0.68
N ILE A 101 5.99 3.28 -0.72
CA ILE A 101 6.00 2.39 0.44
C ILE A 101 7.24 1.50 0.35
N LEU A 102 8.15 1.67 1.29
CA LEU A 102 9.43 0.97 1.34
C LEU A 102 9.44 -0.09 2.44
N TYR A 103 9.68 -1.32 2.04
CA TYR A 103 9.76 -2.47 2.92
C TYR A 103 11.18 -3.00 3.07
N PRO A 104 11.53 -3.57 4.24
CA PRO A 104 12.84 -4.20 4.43
C PRO A 104 12.99 -5.52 3.66
N MET A 105 11.88 -6.22 3.37
CA MET A 105 11.90 -7.55 2.74
C MET A 105 10.73 -7.75 1.77
N ASN A 106 10.94 -8.60 0.74
CA ASN A 106 9.92 -8.93 -0.25
C ASN A 106 8.67 -9.64 0.32
N ALA A 107 8.81 -10.38 1.41
CA ALA A 107 7.67 -11.09 2.01
C ALA A 107 6.57 -10.13 2.48
N LEU A 108 6.95 -9.01 3.08
CA LEU A 108 6.02 -7.98 3.54
C LEU A 108 5.33 -7.24 2.39
N VAL A 109 6.01 -7.10 1.24
CA VAL A 109 5.45 -6.45 0.05
C VAL A 109 4.19 -7.17 -0.44
N ASN A 110 4.18 -8.49 -0.44
CA ASN A 110 3.04 -9.27 -0.94
C ASN A 110 1.78 -9.14 -0.05
N ASP A 111 1.96 -9.08 1.27
CA ASP A 111 0.83 -8.86 2.18
C ASP A 111 0.21 -7.47 1.98
N GLN A 112 1.05 -6.47 1.80
CA GLN A 112 0.59 -5.10 1.53
C GLN A 112 -0.07 -4.96 0.16
N LEU A 113 0.42 -5.66 -0.85
CA LEU A 113 -0.24 -5.69 -2.15
C LEU A 113 -1.69 -6.21 -2.03
N SER A 114 -1.91 -7.24 -1.21
CA SER A 114 -3.26 -7.73 -0.94
C SER A 114 -4.14 -6.67 -0.29
N ARG A 115 -3.62 -5.87 0.64
CA ARG A 115 -4.35 -4.78 1.27
C ARG A 115 -4.68 -3.65 0.29
N LEU A 116 -3.72 -3.28 -0.58
CA LEU A 116 -3.96 -2.30 -1.63
C LEU A 116 -5.02 -2.76 -2.63
N ARG A 117 -5.02 -4.05 -2.99
CA ARG A 117 -6.05 -4.63 -3.87
C ARG A 117 -7.44 -4.59 -3.23
N ILE A 118 -7.55 -4.87 -1.92
CA ILE A 118 -8.82 -4.76 -1.20
C ILE A 118 -9.28 -3.29 -1.15
N LEU A 119 -8.38 -2.37 -0.82
CA LEU A 119 -8.71 -0.95 -0.68
C LEU A 119 -9.06 -0.31 -2.02
N PHE A 120 -8.14 -0.36 -2.98
CA PHE A 120 -8.32 0.28 -4.31
C PHE A 120 -9.17 -0.54 -5.27
N GLY A 121 -9.39 -1.84 -4.99
CA GLY A 121 -10.38 -2.66 -5.69
C GLY A 121 -11.83 -2.37 -5.31
N ASP A 122 -12.06 -1.56 -4.27
CA ASP A 122 -13.39 -1.19 -3.79
C ASP A 122 -14.15 -0.35 -4.81
N SER A 123 -15.39 -0.75 -5.12
CA SER A 123 -16.22 -0.08 -6.12
C SER A 123 -16.71 1.31 -5.68
N CYS A 124 -16.90 1.52 -4.37
CA CYS A 124 -17.28 2.81 -3.83
C CYS A 124 -16.13 3.80 -3.98
N LEU A 125 -14.91 3.39 -3.61
CA LEU A 125 -13.72 4.20 -3.80
C LEU A 125 -13.51 4.55 -5.28
N ALA A 126 -13.66 3.57 -6.16
CA ALA A 126 -13.54 3.78 -7.60
C ALA A 126 -14.51 4.85 -8.11
N LYS A 127 -15.79 4.74 -7.71
CA LYS A 127 -16.84 5.69 -8.09
C LYS A 127 -16.56 7.10 -7.58
N GLU A 128 -16.08 7.24 -6.34
CA GLU A 128 -15.74 8.56 -5.78
C GLU A 128 -14.65 9.24 -6.61
N PHE A 129 -13.55 8.55 -6.91
CA PHE A 129 -12.49 9.14 -7.72
C PHE A 129 -12.91 9.43 -9.16
N SER A 130 -13.73 8.55 -9.79
CA SER A 130 -14.28 8.80 -11.13
C SER A 130 -15.10 10.07 -11.20
N ASN A 131 -15.81 10.41 -10.13
CA ASN A 131 -16.63 11.62 -10.07
C ASN A 131 -15.79 12.90 -9.88
N LEU A 132 -14.56 12.78 -9.34
CA LEU A 132 -13.68 13.94 -9.08
C LEU A 132 -12.84 14.31 -10.29
N ALA A 133 -12.45 13.35 -11.12
CA ALA A 133 -11.58 13.57 -12.25
C ALA A 133 -12.38 13.68 -13.55
N PRO A 134 -12.14 14.70 -14.40
CA PRO A 134 -12.84 14.88 -15.68
C PRO A 134 -12.67 13.67 -16.63
N ASP A 135 -11.56 12.96 -16.52
CA ASP A 135 -11.23 11.77 -17.31
C ASP A 135 -11.58 10.44 -16.58
N GLY A 136 -12.24 10.53 -15.42
CA GLY A 136 -12.58 9.37 -14.61
C GLY A 136 -11.36 8.66 -13.98
N ARG A 137 -10.23 9.36 -13.85
CA ARG A 137 -8.96 8.78 -13.36
C ARG A 137 -9.06 8.27 -11.92
N HIS A 138 -8.61 7.03 -11.73
CA HIS A 138 -8.41 6.41 -10.42
C HIS A 138 -6.96 6.49 -9.96
N PRO A 139 -6.69 6.37 -8.64
CA PRO A 139 -5.35 6.10 -8.14
C PRO A 139 -4.83 4.78 -8.71
N LEU A 140 -3.59 4.80 -9.21
CA LEU A 140 -2.87 3.61 -9.67
C LEU A 140 -1.83 3.20 -8.64
N PHE A 141 -1.77 1.91 -8.32
CA PHE A 141 -0.68 1.37 -7.54
C PHE A 141 0.09 0.31 -8.33
N GLY A 142 1.35 0.13 -7.97
CA GLY A 142 2.19 -0.87 -8.57
C GLY A 142 3.24 -1.41 -7.61
N MET A 143 3.51 -2.71 -7.69
CA MET A 143 4.59 -3.36 -6.98
C MET A 143 5.81 -3.44 -7.87
N TYR A 144 6.94 -2.90 -7.40
CA TYR A 144 8.21 -2.94 -8.13
C TYR A 144 9.27 -3.66 -7.30
N THR A 145 9.42 -4.97 -7.52
CA THR A 145 10.38 -5.83 -6.81
C THR A 145 11.08 -6.78 -7.77
N GLY A 146 12.03 -7.56 -7.31
CA GLY A 146 12.65 -8.62 -8.10
C GLY A 146 11.67 -9.63 -8.69
N ARG A 147 10.47 -9.75 -8.10
CA ARG A 147 9.41 -10.68 -8.54
C ARG A 147 8.41 -10.05 -9.53
N THR A 148 8.42 -8.72 -9.68
CA THR A 148 7.56 -8.05 -10.65
C THR A 148 8.01 -8.41 -12.06
N LEU A 149 7.08 -8.86 -12.88
CA LEU A 149 7.34 -9.32 -14.23
C LEU A 149 7.95 -8.22 -15.09
N TYR A 150 8.75 -8.63 -16.09
CA TYR A 150 9.29 -7.79 -17.13
C TYR A 150 10.42 -6.82 -16.71
N PRO A 151 11.63 -7.32 -16.51
CA PRO A 151 12.77 -6.50 -16.06
C PRO A 151 13.48 -5.73 -17.17
N GLY A 152 12.84 -5.39 -18.28
CA GLY A 152 13.48 -4.69 -19.39
C GLY A 152 12.52 -4.43 -20.55
N PRO A 153 13.05 -4.08 -21.74
CA PRO A 153 12.22 -3.85 -22.91
C PRO A 153 11.35 -5.07 -23.22
N ARG A 154 10.14 -4.80 -23.68
CA ARG A 154 9.17 -5.82 -23.99
C ARG A 154 9.65 -6.69 -25.17
N ASN A 155 9.45 -8.00 -25.03
CA ASN A 155 9.80 -8.97 -26.05
C ASN A 155 8.70 -10.04 -26.14
N ALA A 156 8.17 -10.28 -27.34
CA ALA A 156 7.09 -11.22 -27.59
C ALA A 156 7.41 -12.67 -27.11
N SER A 157 8.66 -13.10 -27.15
CA SER A 157 9.08 -14.40 -26.64
C SER A 157 8.95 -14.47 -25.11
N ARG A 158 9.34 -13.41 -24.39
CA ARG A 158 9.19 -13.31 -22.95
C ARG A 158 7.71 -13.17 -22.55
N ASP A 159 6.91 -12.44 -23.33
CA ASP A 159 5.48 -12.32 -23.09
C ASP A 159 4.84 -13.71 -22.99
N ARG A 160 5.10 -14.57 -23.97
CA ARG A 160 4.57 -15.93 -23.99
C ARG A 160 5.08 -16.81 -22.86
N LYS A 161 6.35 -16.65 -22.48
CA LYS A 161 6.99 -17.49 -21.46
C LYS A 161 6.64 -17.09 -20.03
N ASP A 162 6.70 -15.80 -19.72
CA ASP A 162 6.70 -15.30 -18.34
C ASP A 162 5.36 -14.68 -17.95
N VAL A 163 4.65 -14.07 -18.91
CA VAL A 163 3.42 -13.32 -18.62
C VAL A 163 2.17 -14.13 -18.95
N ALA A 164 2.17 -14.86 -20.09
CA ALA A 164 1.02 -15.65 -20.51
C ALA A 164 0.52 -16.64 -19.46
N PRO A 165 1.37 -17.53 -18.91
CA PRO A 165 0.91 -18.53 -17.96
C PRO A 165 0.31 -17.89 -16.69
N PHE A 166 0.87 -16.76 -16.26
CA PHE A 166 0.39 -16.02 -15.09
C PHE A 166 -1.01 -15.45 -15.32
N LEU A 167 -1.23 -14.79 -16.46
CA LEU A 167 -2.52 -14.19 -16.77
C LEU A 167 -3.57 -15.25 -17.13
N GLU A 168 -3.21 -16.25 -17.93
CA GLU A 168 -4.11 -17.36 -18.28
C GLU A 168 -4.65 -18.08 -17.05
N TRP A 169 -3.82 -18.24 -16.02
CA TRP A 169 -4.27 -18.82 -14.78
C TRP A 169 -5.42 -18.02 -14.15
N TYR A 170 -5.30 -16.69 -14.08
CA TYR A 170 -6.37 -15.83 -13.53
C TYR A 170 -7.63 -15.84 -14.41
N LEU A 171 -7.48 -15.87 -15.74
CA LEU A 171 -8.59 -15.82 -16.69
C LEU A 171 -9.37 -17.14 -16.74
N ASN A 172 -8.72 -18.26 -16.42
CA ASN A 172 -9.35 -19.58 -16.37
C ASN A 172 -10.01 -19.92 -15.02
N LEU A 173 -10.00 -19.01 -14.05
CA LEU A 173 -10.70 -19.20 -12.78
C LEU A 173 -12.22 -19.13 -12.97
N ASN A 174 -12.95 -20.01 -12.28
CA ASN A 174 -14.39 -19.91 -12.20
C ASN A 174 -14.85 -18.72 -11.34
N ALA A 175 -16.13 -18.36 -11.40
CA ALA A 175 -16.66 -17.18 -10.71
C ALA A 175 -16.46 -17.23 -9.18
N GLU A 176 -16.58 -18.41 -8.56
CA GLU A 176 -16.41 -18.60 -7.13
C GLU A 176 -14.93 -18.42 -6.72
N GLN A 177 -14.02 -19.05 -7.45
CA GLN A 177 -12.58 -18.91 -7.25
C GLN A 177 -12.14 -17.44 -7.42
N LYS A 178 -12.62 -16.77 -8.48
CA LYS A 178 -12.34 -15.34 -8.71
C LYS A 178 -12.82 -14.49 -7.54
N LYS A 179 -14.08 -14.69 -7.09
CA LYS A 179 -14.64 -13.97 -5.94
C LYS A 179 -13.84 -14.22 -4.65
N ASN A 180 -13.44 -15.46 -4.40
CA ASN A 180 -12.62 -15.80 -3.23
C ASN A 180 -11.24 -15.10 -3.27
N LEU A 181 -10.56 -15.11 -4.42
CA LEU A 181 -9.28 -14.42 -4.58
C LEU A 181 -9.42 -12.90 -4.47
N GLN A 182 -10.49 -12.31 -4.99
CA GLN A 182 -10.78 -10.89 -4.82
C GLN A 182 -10.96 -10.53 -3.34
N ARG A 183 -11.75 -11.33 -2.62
CA ARG A 183 -11.94 -11.18 -1.17
C ARG A 183 -10.62 -11.25 -0.39
N LEU A 184 -9.69 -12.10 -0.81
CA LEU A 184 -8.38 -12.24 -0.19
C LEU A 184 -7.35 -11.18 -0.65
N GLY A 185 -7.71 -10.27 -1.57
CA GLY A 185 -6.78 -9.33 -2.20
C GLY A 185 -5.71 -10.02 -3.05
N ARG A 186 -5.98 -11.25 -3.52
CA ARG A 186 -5.06 -12.03 -4.35
C ARG A 186 -5.38 -11.96 -5.83
N TYR A 187 -6.53 -11.42 -6.20
CA TYR A 187 -6.87 -11.12 -7.59
C TYR A 187 -6.44 -9.71 -7.94
N PRO A 188 -5.76 -9.48 -9.08
CA PRO A 188 -5.35 -8.14 -9.50
C PRO A 188 -6.50 -7.15 -9.61
N ALA A 189 -6.28 -5.92 -9.19
CA ALA A 189 -7.24 -4.82 -9.33
C ALA A 189 -7.18 -4.22 -10.74
N LYS A 190 -7.35 -5.07 -11.75
CA LYS A 190 -7.19 -4.77 -13.18
C LYS A 190 -8.16 -5.60 -14.01
N ASN A 191 -8.66 -5.02 -15.09
CA ASN A 191 -9.42 -5.77 -16.07
C ASN A 191 -8.47 -6.62 -16.92
N LEU A 192 -8.25 -7.87 -16.47
CA LEU A 192 -7.31 -8.78 -17.14
C LEU A 192 -7.79 -9.21 -18.52
N GLU A 193 -9.09 -9.36 -18.73
CA GLU A 193 -9.66 -9.71 -20.04
C GLU A 193 -9.33 -8.62 -21.06
N ALA A 194 -9.63 -7.37 -20.71
CA ALA A 194 -9.35 -6.23 -21.57
C ALA A 194 -7.86 -5.93 -21.71
N PHE A 195 -7.06 -6.26 -20.69
CA PHE A 195 -5.61 -6.13 -20.76
C PHE A 195 -4.97 -7.12 -21.75
N PHE A 196 -5.60 -8.30 -21.88
CA PHE A 196 -5.09 -9.42 -22.62
C PHE A 196 -5.64 -9.53 -24.04
N ALA A 197 -6.92 -9.26 -24.22
CA ALA A 197 -7.66 -9.72 -25.37
C ALA A 197 -8.12 -8.58 -26.27
N GLU A 198 -7.53 -8.47 -27.44
CA GLU A 198 -8.26 -8.07 -28.62
C GLU A 198 -8.71 -9.29 -29.47
N ASP A 199 -8.24 -10.50 -29.16
CA ASP A 199 -8.55 -11.70 -29.92
C ASP A 199 -9.34 -12.74 -29.14
N GLN A 200 -10.28 -13.38 -29.83
CA GLN A 200 -11.15 -14.42 -29.29
C GLN A 200 -10.33 -15.56 -28.68
N ALA A 201 -10.70 -15.93 -27.45
CA ALA A 201 -10.18 -17.11 -26.82
C ALA A 201 -10.47 -18.35 -27.67
N THR A 202 -9.44 -19.13 -27.98
CA THR A 202 -9.61 -20.47 -28.51
C THR A 202 -9.72 -21.45 -27.36
N THR A 203 -10.53 -22.50 -27.50
CA THR A 203 -10.66 -23.53 -26.47
C THR A 203 -9.67 -24.67 -26.71
N ARG A 204 -9.03 -25.14 -25.64
CA ARG A 204 -8.17 -26.31 -25.66
C ARG A 204 -8.64 -27.32 -24.62
N ASN A 205 -8.80 -28.58 -25.06
CA ASN A 205 -9.08 -29.67 -24.12
C ASN A 205 -7.82 -30.03 -23.34
N THR A 206 -7.91 -30.00 -22.03
CA THR A 206 -6.85 -30.41 -21.09
C THR A 206 -7.33 -31.57 -20.24
N LYS A 207 -6.42 -32.24 -19.54
CA LYS A 207 -6.77 -33.31 -18.59
C LYS A 207 -7.73 -32.86 -17.49
N ASN A 208 -7.81 -31.56 -17.22
CA ASN A 208 -8.65 -30.94 -16.19
C ASN A 208 -9.89 -30.25 -16.76
N GLY A 209 -10.26 -30.50 -18.02
CA GLY A 209 -11.40 -29.89 -18.70
C GLY A 209 -11.02 -28.96 -19.84
N VAL A 210 -12.01 -28.24 -20.37
CA VAL A 210 -11.82 -27.27 -21.44
C VAL A 210 -11.25 -25.98 -20.86
N GLN A 211 -10.09 -25.55 -21.36
CA GLN A 211 -9.49 -24.27 -21.00
C GLN A 211 -9.51 -23.30 -22.16
N ASN A 212 -9.75 -22.04 -21.86
CA ASN A 212 -9.59 -20.95 -22.81
C ASN A 212 -8.09 -20.67 -23.01
N VAL A 213 -7.65 -20.72 -24.27
CA VAL A 213 -6.30 -20.32 -24.68
C VAL A 213 -6.43 -18.96 -25.35
N TYR A 214 -5.78 -17.97 -24.78
CA TYR A 214 -5.81 -16.61 -25.28
C TYR A 214 -4.69 -16.40 -26.29
N ASN A 215 -5.02 -15.84 -27.43
CA ASN A 215 -4.02 -15.41 -28.41
C ASN A 215 -3.36 -14.12 -27.91
N TRP A 216 -2.05 -14.17 -27.74
CA TRP A 216 -1.24 -13.04 -27.31
C TRP A 216 -1.16 -12.01 -28.42
N ASP A 217 -2.02 -11.03 -28.40
CA ASP A 217 -1.73 -9.84 -29.17
C ASP A 217 -0.78 -8.91 -28.36
N LYS A 218 -0.01 -8.17 -29.09
CA LYS A 218 1.15 -7.39 -28.69
C LYS A 218 0.82 -6.13 -27.87
N ARG A 219 -0.45 -5.98 -27.42
CA ARG A 219 -0.98 -4.72 -26.90
C ARG A 219 -1.55 -4.89 -25.48
N PHE A 220 -0.67 -4.95 -24.51
CA PHE A 220 -1.14 -4.74 -23.13
C PHE A 220 -1.46 -3.26 -22.95
N HIS A 221 -2.70 -2.92 -22.77
CA HIS A 221 -3.14 -1.55 -22.52
C HIS A 221 -3.61 -1.39 -21.08
N THR A 222 -2.98 -0.49 -20.34
CA THR A 222 -3.54 0.01 -19.10
C THR A 222 -4.73 0.90 -19.46
N ARG A 223 -5.89 0.57 -18.93
CA ARG A 223 -7.14 1.29 -19.18
C ARG A 223 -7.42 2.29 -18.07
N PRO A 224 -8.27 3.30 -18.30
CA PRO A 224 -8.64 4.27 -17.28
C PRO A 224 -9.21 3.63 -16.00
N GLU A 225 -9.94 2.53 -16.14
CA GLU A 225 -10.55 1.78 -15.03
C GLU A 225 -9.58 0.89 -14.26
N ASP A 226 -8.37 0.65 -14.77
CA ASP A 226 -7.35 -0.15 -14.08
C ASP A 226 -6.82 0.60 -12.86
N ARG A 227 -6.58 -0.13 -11.77
CA ARG A 227 -6.08 0.41 -10.49
C ARG A 227 -4.72 -0.14 -10.13
N GLU A 228 -4.31 -1.24 -10.77
CA GLU A 228 -3.04 -1.92 -10.54
C GLU A 228 -2.21 -2.02 -11.81
N LEU A 229 -0.92 -1.68 -11.71
CA LEU A 229 0.08 -1.93 -12.74
C LEU A 229 0.83 -3.22 -12.40
N LEU A 230 0.75 -4.22 -13.27
CA LEU A 230 1.29 -5.56 -13.02
C LEU A 230 2.72 -5.72 -13.51
N LEU A 231 3.09 -5.02 -14.56
CA LEU A 231 4.38 -5.15 -15.22
C LEU A 231 5.26 -3.94 -14.95
N ARG A 232 6.56 -4.14 -14.81
CA ARG A 232 7.51 -3.03 -14.69
C ARG A 232 7.44 -2.08 -15.87
N GLN A 233 7.23 -2.63 -17.06
CA GLN A 233 7.14 -1.84 -18.28
C GLN A 233 5.92 -0.91 -18.28
N GLU A 234 4.77 -1.33 -17.72
CA GLU A 234 3.61 -0.46 -17.59
C GLU A 234 3.92 0.80 -16.79
N MET A 235 4.77 0.66 -15.76
CA MET A 235 5.15 1.76 -14.87
C MET A 235 6.20 2.69 -15.50
N VAL A 236 6.95 2.22 -16.51
CA VAL A 236 8.07 2.95 -17.10
C VAL A 236 7.68 3.60 -18.44
N ASN A 237 7.06 2.84 -19.34
CA ASN A 237 6.82 3.26 -20.72
C ASN A 237 5.34 3.28 -21.11
N GLY A 238 4.44 2.90 -20.20
CA GLY A 238 3.07 2.61 -20.57
C GLY A 238 2.97 1.36 -21.46
N ALA A 239 1.76 0.97 -21.79
CA ALA A 239 1.52 -0.09 -22.75
C ALA A 239 1.25 0.54 -24.13
N GLY A 240 2.05 0.17 -25.12
CA GLY A 240 1.92 0.68 -26.50
C GLY A 240 2.66 2.00 -26.72
N SER A 241 2.15 2.84 -27.60
CA SER A 241 2.76 4.13 -28.00
C SER A 241 2.50 5.29 -27.03
N ARG A 242 1.95 5.02 -25.84
CA ARG A 242 1.63 6.05 -24.85
C ARG A 242 2.81 6.29 -23.90
N PRO A 243 2.98 7.54 -23.41
CA PRO A 243 3.98 7.84 -22.39
C PRO A 243 3.80 6.94 -21.17
N GLY A 244 4.88 6.71 -20.44
CA GLY A 244 4.89 5.93 -19.21
C GLY A 244 3.81 6.39 -18.23
N HIS A 245 3.44 5.47 -17.36
CA HIS A 245 2.46 5.73 -16.30
C HIS A 245 3.10 5.39 -14.97
N ALA A 246 3.85 6.35 -14.40
CA ALA A 246 4.25 6.21 -13.01
C ALA A 246 2.99 5.98 -12.16
N PRO A 247 2.98 4.94 -11.29
CA PRO A 247 1.86 4.71 -10.39
C PRO A 247 1.78 5.85 -9.35
N ASP A 248 0.59 6.14 -8.86
CA ASP A 248 0.42 7.09 -7.75
C ASP A 248 0.98 6.52 -6.44
N ILE A 249 0.91 5.19 -6.29
CA ILE A 249 1.45 4.48 -5.14
C ILE A 249 2.42 3.42 -5.65
N LEU A 250 3.69 3.55 -5.28
CA LEU A 250 4.74 2.61 -5.60
C LEU A 250 5.14 1.81 -4.36
N VAL A 251 5.06 0.48 -4.46
CA VAL A 251 5.48 -0.42 -3.38
C VAL A 251 6.75 -1.13 -3.79
N THR A 252 7.79 -1.02 -2.97
CA THR A 252 9.08 -1.64 -3.28
C THR A 252 9.85 -2.00 -2.01
N ASN A 253 11.03 -2.60 -2.16
CA ASN A 253 12.00 -2.78 -1.09
C ASN A 253 13.26 -1.92 -1.34
N TYR A 254 14.10 -1.77 -0.31
CA TYR A 254 15.26 -0.90 -0.39
C TYR A 254 16.27 -1.33 -1.46
N CYS A 255 16.54 -2.64 -1.60
CA CYS A 255 17.46 -3.13 -2.63
C CYS A 255 16.95 -2.77 -4.03
N MET A 256 15.66 -2.95 -4.28
CA MET A 256 15.09 -2.63 -5.58
C MET A 256 15.07 -1.12 -5.83
N LEU A 257 14.76 -0.31 -4.82
CA LEU A 257 14.84 1.15 -4.95
C LEU A 257 16.24 1.60 -5.33
N GLU A 258 17.28 1.00 -4.73
CA GLU A 258 18.66 1.28 -5.09
C GLU A 258 18.93 0.97 -6.57
N TYR A 259 18.52 -0.20 -7.05
CA TYR A 259 18.63 -0.55 -8.48
C TYR A 259 17.86 0.41 -9.38
N MET A 260 16.64 0.80 -9.01
CA MET A 260 15.83 1.76 -9.77
C MET A 260 16.49 3.13 -9.88
N LEU A 261 17.17 3.59 -8.84
CA LEU A 261 17.89 4.88 -8.86
C LEU A 261 19.16 4.85 -9.71
N MET A 262 19.75 3.67 -9.94
CA MET A 262 20.97 3.51 -10.72
C MET A 262 20.69 3.24 -12.20
N ARG A 263 19.63 2.50 -12.52
CA ARG A 263 19.39 2.03 -13.90
C ARG A 263 18.66 3.08 -14.73
N PRO A 264 19.05 3.27 -16.00
CA PRO A 264 18.36 4.19 -16.90
C PRO A 264 16.92 3.80 -17.22
N PHE A 265 16.59 2.51 -17.16
CA PHE A 265 15.27 1.98 -17.53
C PHE A 265 14.14 2.55 -16.67
N GLU A 266 14.34 2.70 -15.36
CA GLU A 266 13.33 3.21 -14.42
C GLU A 266 13.33 4.74 -14.29
N ARG A 267 14.21 5.42 -15.01
CA ARG A 267 14.33 6.89 -15.00
C ARG A 267 13.00 7.62 -15.22
N PRO A 268 12.14 7.21 -16.17
CA PRO A 268 10.87 7.90 -16.41
C PRO A 268 9.96 8.00 -15.18
N ILE A 269 9.94 6.99 -14.30
CA ILE A 269 9.13 7.01 -13.06
C ILE A 269 9.50 8.22 -12.19
N PHE A 270 10.79 8.48 -12.02
CA PHE A 270 11.30 9.58 -11.20
C PHE A 270 11.15 10.93 -11.92
N ASP A 271 11.35 10.98 -13.22
CA ASP A 271 11.23 12.20 -14.01
C ASP A 271 9.75 12.68 -14.04
N GLU A 272 8.78 11.79 -14.24
CA GLU A 272 7.35 12.10 -14.12
C GLU A 272 6.98 12.56 -12.70
N THR A 273 7.51 11.90 -11.68
CA THR A 273 7.30 12.29 -10.27
C THR A 273 7.86 13.68 -9.99
N ARG A 274 9.04 13.99 -10.49
CA ARG A 274 9.63 15.33 -10.38
C ARG A 274 8.79 16.38 -11.08
N GLN A 275 8.34 16.13 -12.30
CA GLN A 275 7.47 17.05 -13.05
C GLN A 275 6.15 17.30 -12.31
N TRP A 276 5.57 16.27 -11.71
CA TRP A 276 4.40 16.42 -10.86
C TRP A 276 4.71 17.29 -9.63
N LEU A 277 5.80 17.03 -8.90
CA LEU A 277 6.21 17.82 -7.73
C LEU A 277 6.44 19.30 -8.04
N GLU A 278 7.00 19.58 -9.22
CA GLU A 278 7.28 20.94 -9.68
C GLU A 278 6.01 21.67 -10.19
N SER A 279 4.96 20.94 -10.54
CA SER A 279 3.77 21.49 -11.17
C SER A 279 2.83 22.24 -10.24
N ASP A 280 2.95 22.03 -8.93
CA ASP A 280 2.11 22.64 -7.93
C ASP A 280 2.90 22.80 -6.62
N PRO A 281 2.89 23.99 -5.97
CA PRO A 281 3.61 24.20 -4.72
C PRO A 281 3.14 23.29 -3.58
N GLU A 282 1.85 22.90 -3.56
CA GLU A 282 1.25 22.04 -2.54
C GLU A 282 1.55 20.54 -2.75
N ASN A 283 2.16 20.16 -3.87
CA ASN A 283 2.52 18.76 -4.10
C ASN A 283 3.63 18.32 -3.18
N GLN A 284 3.37 17.24 -2.45
CA GLN A 284 4.29 16.64 -1.48
C GLN A 284 4.40 15.14 -1.74
N PHE A 285 5.62 14.65 -1.83
CA PHE A 285 5.91 13.22 -1.95
C PHE A 285 5.82 12.55 -0.59
N LEU A 286 5.02 11.49 -0.45
CA LEU A 286 4.92 10.69 0.78
C LEU A 286 5.88 9.51 0.73
N LEU A 287 6.80 9.45 1.69
CA LEU A 287 7.62 8.27 1.96
C LEU A 287 7.05 7.50 3.15
N VAL A 288 6.68 6.24 2.94
CA VAL A 288 6.28 5.32 4.01
C VAL A 288 7.41 4.33 4.25
N LEU A 289 7.89 4.25 5.48
CA LEU A 289 8.88 3.26 5.92
C LEU A 289 8.23 2.30 6.90
N ASP A 290 7.87 1.12 6.42
CA ASP A 290 7.29 0.08 7.30
C ASP A 290 8.40 -0.74 7.97
N GLU A 291 8.13 -1.19 9.20
CA GLU A 291 9.07 -1.92 10.07
C GLU A 291 10.42 -1.19 10.24
N ALA A 292 10.38 0.12 10.49
CA ALA A 292 11.55 1.01 10.53
C ALA A 292 12.60 0.58 11.57
N HIS A 293 12.23 -0.19 12.60
CA HIS A 293 13.18 -0.77 13.55
C HIS A 293 14.22 -1.70 12.89
N MET A 294 13.95 -2.22 11.70
CA MET A 294 14.91 -3.00 10.94
C MET A 294 16.02 -2.16 10.28
N TYR A 295 15.88 -0.83 10.28
CA TYR A 295 16.82 0.11 9.68
C TYR A 295 17.74 0.75 10.74
N GLN A 296 18.34 -0.05 11.62
CA GLN A 296 19.25 0.41 12.66
C GLN A 296 20.71 0.11 12.34
N GLY A 297 21.63 0.80 13.01
CA GLY A 297 23.08 0.62 12.85
C GLY A 297 23.55 0.95 11.43
N ALA A 298 24.50 0.18 10.91
CA ALA A 298 25.08 0.37 9.58
C ALA A 298 24.02 0.37 8.48
N LYS A 299 23.03 -0.51 8.57
CA LYS A 299 21.92 -0.58 7.61
C LYS A 299 21.05 0.68 7.64
N GLY A 300 20.86 1.29 8.81
CA GLY A 300 20.17 2.58 8.93
C GLY A 300 20.89 3.68 8.17
N ALA A 301 22.22 3.74 8.26
CA ALA A 301 23.02 4.71 7.49
C ALA A 301 22.88 4.49 5.98
N GLU A 302 22.95 3.24 5.51
CA GLU A 302 22.76 2.91 4.08
C GLU A 302 21.38 3.38 3.56
N ILE A 303 20.32 3.11 4.32
CA ILE A 303 18.96 3.53 3.97
C ILE A 303 18.84 5.05 4.02
N ALA A 304 19.43 5.72 4.99
CA ALA A 304 19.45 7.17 5.06
C ALA A 304 20.12 7.78 3.82
N PHE A 305 21.25 7.24 3.36
CA PHE A 305 21.88 7.67 2.11
C PHE A 305 21.04 7.37 0.88
N LEU A 306 20.39 6.20 0.83
CA LEU A 306 19.47 5.85 -0.25
C LEU A 306 18.31 6.86 -0.34
N ILE A 307 17.73 7.25 0.79
CA ILE A 307 16.66 8.26 0.86
C ILE A 307 17.18 9.61 0.37
N ARG A 308 18.39 10.05 0.72
CA ARG A 308 18.99 11.31 0.21
C ARG A 308 19.21 11.26 -1.29
N ARG A 309 19.64 10.12 -1.82
CA ARG A 309 19.73 9.91 -3.28
C ARG A 309 18.37 10.02 -3.96
N LEU A 310 17.32 9.47 -3.32
CA LEU A 310 15.93 9.61 -3.81
C LEU A 310 15.52 11.09 -3.82
N TRP A 311 15.76 11.84 -2.72
CA TRP A 311 15.46 13.29 -2.67
C TRP A 311 16.18 14.08 -3.75
N SER A 312 17.46 13.77 -3.98
CA SER A 312 18.23 14.38 -5.08
C SER A 312 17.64 14.05 -6.45
N ARG A 313 17.25 12.79 -6.66
CA ARG A 313 16.66 12.34 -7.92
C ARG A 313 15.33 13.02 -8.23
N LEU A 314 14.51 13.25 -7.21
CA LEU A 314 13.23 13.94 -7.31
C LEU A 314 13.36 15.47 -7.32
N GLY A 315 14.56 16.04 -7.14
CA GLY A 315 14.79 17.48 -7.11
C GLY A 315 14.27 18.16 -5.84
N ILE A 316 14.11 17.41 -4.75
CA ILE A 316 13.58 17.91 -3.46
C ILE A 316 14.62 17.85 -2.33
N ALA A 317 15.88 17.61 -2.64
CA ALA A 317 16.95 17.69 -1.66
C ALA A 317 17.03 19.11 -1.05
N GLY A 318 17.07 19.17 0.28
CA GLY A 318 17.04 20.46 1.00
C GLY A 318 15.68 21.17 1.04
N ARG A 319 14.61 20.53 0.56
CA ARG A 319 13.23 21.05 0.57
C ARG A 319 12.32 20.15 1.43
N PRO A 320 12.37 20.26 2.76
CA PRO A 320 11.57 19.41 3.66
C PRO A 320 10.07 19.67 3.54
N ASP A 321 9.67 20.81 2.98
CA ASP A 321 8.29 21.18 2.62
C ASP A 321 7.72 20.31 1.49
N LYS A 322 8.57 19.73 0.64
CA LYS A 322 8.16 18.94 -0.54
C LYS A 322 8.01 17.45 -0.28
N PHE A 323 8.27 16.98 0.92
CA PHE A 323 8.04 15.58 1.25
C PHE A 323 7.53 15.38 2.67
N ARG A 324 6.75 14.34 2.82
CA ARG A 324 6.16 13.87 4.07
C ARG A 324 6.63 12.46 4.36
N VAL A 325 6.67 12.09 5.63
CA VAL A 325 7.14 10.78 6.06
C VAL A 325 6.19 10.16 7.08
N ILE A 326 5.83 8.89 6.86
CA ILE A 326 5.18 8.06 7.89
C ILE A 326 6.05 6.84 8.10
N MET A 327 6.40 6.58 9.35
CA MET A 327 7.15 5.38 9.74
C MET A 327 6.29 4.52 10.65
N THR A 328 6.40 3.21 10.48
CA THR A 328 5.84 2.26 11.44
C THR A 328 6.96 1.41 12.01
N SER A 329 6.82 1.02 13.27
CA SER A 329 7.85 0.25 13.97
C SER A 329 7.20 -0.69 14.99
N ALA A 330 7.85 -1.79 15.31
CA ALA A 330 7.58 -2.48 16.56
C ALA A 330 7.94 -1.54 17.74
N SER A 331 7.36 -1.78 18.92
CA SER A 331 7.61 -0.95 20.10
C SER A 331 9.11 -0.85 20.40
N LEU A 332 9.65 0.36 20.41
CA LEU A 332 11.08 0.65 20.63
C LEU A 332 11.39 1.16 22.05
N GLY A 333 10.56 0.80 23.02
CA GLY A 333 10.69 1.24 24.42
C GLY A 333 9.43 1.94 24.93
N LYS A 334 9.45 2.41 26.17
CA LYS A 334 8.31 3.12 26.81
C LYS A 334 8.83 4.38 27.49
N GLY A 335 7.98 5.42 27.51
CA GLY A 335 8.26 6.66 28.21
C GLY A 335 8.79 7.78 27.32
N ALA A 336 8.89 8.98 27.91
CA ALA A 336 9.22 10.20 27.16
C ALA A 336 10.60 10.18 26.48
N GLU A 337 11.60 9.59 27.12
CA GLU A 337 12.94 9.47 26.55
C GLU A 337 12.94 8.53 25.33
N ALA A 338 12.20 7.41 25.40
CA ALA A 338 12.05 6.49 24.26
C ALA A 338 11.37 7.17 23.08
N LEU A 339 10.34 7.98 23.32
CA LEU A 339 9.65 8.74 22.27
C LEU A 339 10.58 9.78 21.63
N ASP A 340 11.42 10.46 22.41
CA ASP A 340 12.39 11.40 21.86
C ASP A 340 13.44 10.71 21.00
N ASN A 341 13.98 9.59 21.47
CA ASN A 341 14.93 8.78 20.72
C ASN A 341 14.32 8.27 19.40
N ILE A 342 13.05 7.87 19.41
CA ILE A 342 12.31 7.46 18.19
C ILE A 342 12.16 8.61 17.22
N ARG A 343 11.85 9.84 17.69
CA ARG A 343 11.76 11.03 16.82
C ARG A 343 13.11 11.39 16.20
N ARG A 344 14.20 11.35 16.98
CA ARG A 344 15.56 11.58 16.47
C ARG A 344 15.94 10.56 15.43
N PHE A 345 15.70 9.28 15.69
CA PHE A 345 15.93 8.21 14.71
C PHE A 345 15.16 8.45 13.40
N ALA A 346 13.88 8.81 13.48
CA ALA A 346 13.07 9.10 12.30
C ALA A 346 13.61 10.31 11.52
N ALA A 347 13.99 11.36 12.23
CA ALA A 347 14.57 12.58 11.66
C ALA A 347 15.88 12.31 10.94
N ASP A 348 16.80 11.57 11.56
CA ASP A 348 18.09 11.20 10.99
C ASP A 348 17.91 10.34 9.72
N LEU A 349 16.99 9.36 9.78
CA LEU A 349 16.72 8.49 8.65
C LEU A 349 16.14 9.27 7.46
N ALA A 350 15.16 10.15 7.71
CA ALA A 350 14.46 10.92 6.68
C ALA A 350 15.22 12.17 6.21
N GLY A 351 16.14 12.70 7.01
CA GLY A 351 16.80 13.98 6.77
C GLY A 351 15.92 15.18 7.09
N LYS A 352 15.21 15.11 8.20
CA LYS A 352 14.31 16.16 8.73
C LYS A 352 14.72 16.52 10.18
N LYS A 353 13.95 17.39 10.81
CA LYS A 353 14.15 17.73 12.22
C LYS A 353 13.29 16.84 13.12
N PRO A 354 13.70 16.52 14.36
CA PRO A 354 12.88 15.76 15.30
C PRO A 354 11.50 16.36 15.57
N ASP A 355 11.40 17.69 15.57
CA ASP A 355 10.15 18.42 15.81
C ASP A 355 9.15 18.34 14.65
N ASP A 356 9.58 17.88 13.48
CA ASP A 356 8.68 17.60 12.35
C ASP A 356 7.87 16.34 12.60
N PHE A 357 8.29 15.45 13.52
CA PHE A 357 7.67 14.18 13.78
C PHE A 357 6.84 14.15 15.06
N VAL A 358 5.68 13.51 14.97
CA VAL A 358 4.89 13.06 16.13
C VAL A 358 5.16 11.57 16.34
N ALA A 359 5.64 11.21 17.54
CA ALA A 359 5.80 9.83 17.95
C ALA A 359 4.51 9.34 18.63
N ILE A 360 3.96 8.24 18.14
CA ILE A 360 2.67 7.68 18.55
C ILE A 360 2.88 6.28 19.11
N GLU A 361 2.49 6.08 20.34
CA GLU A 361 2.55 4.77 21.00
C GLU A 361 1.19 4.05 21.04
N GLY A 362 1.22 2.75 20.90
CA GLY A 362 0.04 1.91 21.16
C GLY A 362 -0.23 1.77 22.66
N LYS A 363 -1.33 2.27 23.12
CA LYS A 363 -1.77 2.07 24.51
C LYS A 363 -2.55 0.75 24.61
N ARG A 364 -2.07 -0.16 25.47
CA ARG A 364 -2.84 -1.36 25.82
C ARG A 364 -3.95 -0.97 26.80
N GLU A 365 -5.16 -1.51 26.58
CA GLU A 365 -6.19 -1.42 27.60
C GLU A 365 -5.70 -2.13 28.87
N ALA A 366 -5.85 -1.45 30.01
CA ALA A 366 -5.71 -2.12 31.28
C ALA A 366 -6.86 -3.14 31.37
N ILE A 367 -6.53 -4.40 31.46
CA ILE A 367 -7.53 -5.42 31.76
C ILE A 367 -7.99 -5.10 33.18
N ASN A 368 -9.24 -4.67 33.33
CA ASN A 368 -9.85 -4.52 34.64
C ASN A 368 -9.89 -5.90 35.30
N LYS A 369 -8.97 -6.16 36.21
CA LYS A 369 -8.91 -7.40 37.01
C LYS A 369 -9.99 -7.44 38.07
N THR A 370 -11.19 -6.96 37.79
CA THR A 370 -12.29 -6.86 38.76
C THR A 370 -13.13 -8.13 38.90
N ALA A 371 -12.89 -9.16 38.08
CA ALA A 371 -13.47 -10.46 38.29
C ALA A 371 -12.37 -11.46 38.72
N ALA A 372 -12.37 -11.90 39.93
CA ALA A 372 -11.64 -13.11 40.31
C ALA A 372 -12.14 -14.25 39.43
N GLY A 373 -11.21 -14.87 38.65
CA GLY A 373 -11.58 -16.03 37.85
C GLY A 373 -12.18 -17.12 38.72
N SER A 374 -13.26 -17.75 38.29
CA SER A 374 -13.84 -18.86 39.07
C SER A 374 -12.82 -20.02 39.11
N PRO A 375 -12.73 -20.77 40.22
CA PRO A 375 -11.89 -21.96 40.29
C PRO A 375 -12.13 -22.97 39.15
N GLN A 376 -13.37 -23.01 38.64
CA GLN A 376 -13.77 -23.81 37.47
C GLN A 376 -13.12 -23.33 36.18
N LEU A 377 -13.03 -22.03 35.96
CA LEU A 377 -12.34 -21.46 34.77
C LEU A 377 -10.82 -21.72 34.83
N ALA A 378 -10.22 -21.63 36.02
CA ALA A 378 -8.81 -21.94 36.21
C ALA A 378 -8.51 -23.44 35.92
N ALA A 379 -9.40 -24.34 36.35
CA ALA A 379 -9.28 -25.78 36.05
C ALA A 379 -9.43 -26.08 34.57
N VAL A 380 -10.33 -25.41 33.84
CA VAL A 380 -10.48 -25.55 32.37
C VAL A 380 -9.24 -25.00 31.66
N LEU A 381 -8.70 -23.87 32.08
CA LEU A 381 -7.49 -23.29 31.46
C LEU A 381 -6.26 -24.16 31.76
N ALA A 382 -6.14 -24.77 32.94
CA ALA A 382 -5.06 -25.69 33.27
C ALA A 382 -5.15 -27.03 32.51
N SER A 383 -6.33 -27.42 32.04
CA SER A 383 -6.51 -28.62 31.22
C SER A 383 -6.21 -28.42 29.72
N ILE A 384 -6.00 -27.17 29.28
CA ILE A 384 -5.63 -26.87 27.89
C ILE A 384 -4.15 -27.17 27.70
N ASN A 385 -3.86 -28.23 26.97
CA ASN A 385 -2.48 -28.52 26.55
C ASN A 385 -2.07 -27.56 25.42
N LEU A 386 -1.34 -26.49 25.78
CA LEU A 386 -0.89 -25.46 24.83
C LEU A 386 0.07 -26.01 23.78
N GLU A 387 0.82 -27.09 24.08
CA GLU A 387 1.76 -27.68 23.13
C GLU A 387 1.05 -28.38 21.97
N ASP A 388 -0.09 -29.02 22.18
CA ASP A 388 -0.92 -29.61 21.14
C ASP A 388 -1.59 -28.57 20.21
N GLN A 389 -1.85 -27.39 20.72
CA GLN A 389 -2.45 -26.30 19.93
C GLN A 389 -1.42 -25.51 19.13
N ILE A 390 -0.21 -25.32 19.65
CA ILE A 390 0.90 -24.66 18.94
C ILE A 390 1.37 -25.56 17.78
N GLY A 391 1.44 -26.87 17.97
CA GLY A 391 1.78 -27.83 16.92
C GLY A 391 0.80 -27.84 15.73
N ARG A 392 -0.49 -27.61 15.97
CA ARG A 392 -1.52 -27.53 14.92
C ARG A 392 -1.55 -26.19 14.17
N ALA A 393 -1.17 -25.10 14.82
CA ALA A 393 -1.05 -23.79 14.17
C ALA A 393 0.16 -23.75 13.21
N SER A 394 1.28 -24.35 13.57
CA SER A 394 2.49 -24.39 12.72
C SER A 394 2.35 -25.30 11.49
N CYS A 395 1.44 -26.30 11.51
CA CYS A 395 1.16 -27.16 10.35
C CYS A 395 0.18 -26.53 9.33
N ARG A 396 -0.57 -25.48 9.69
CA ARG A 396 -1.49 -24.82 8.73
C ARG A 396 -0.84 -23.72 7.90
N GLU A 397 0.39 -23.33 8.18
CA GLU A 397 1.14 -22.34 7.41
C GLU A 397 2.04 -22.93 6.30
N ARG A 398 2.03 -24.26 6.09
CA ARG A 398 2.87 -24.95 5.09
C ARG A 398 2.09 -25.64 3.97
N VAL A 399 0.94 -25.14 3.58
CA VAL A 399 0.27 -25.59 2.34
C VAL A 399 -0.13 -24.38 1.50
#